data_d08569d117928773409f104ebcfc8ab9
#
_entry.id   d08569d117928773409f104ebcfc8ab9
#
_cell.length_a   1.000
_cell.length_b   1.000
_cell.length_c   1.000
_cell.angle_alpha   90.00
_cell.angle_beta   90.00
_cell.angle_gamma   90.00
#
_symmetry.space_group_name_H-M   'P 1'
#
loop_
_entity.id
_entity.type
_entity.pdbx_description
1 polymer ?
#
loop_
_entity_poly.entity_id
_entity_poly.type
_entity_poly.pdbx_seq_one_letter_code
_entity_poly.pdbx_strand_id
1 'polypeptide(L)'
;MGKIKVLIVDDSAIVRKIFSEELSKYPDIEIVGVAPDPYVARDKIVALKPDVITLDIEMPRMDGLTFLRKLMKHYPIPTIIVSSLTPKGGKMTLEAFDIGAVEVIAKPGSAYTVGDMSAQLAEKIRAASRVNLNKQNRIVETGAPRIESIRALAETTNKVIAIGASTGGTEALKAVLTKMPPNSPGIVIVQHMPANFTTAFAERLNGICQISVKEAQDNDSVTTGMALLAPGNDISFTASVGF
;
A
#
# COMPACT_ATOMS: atom_id res chain seq x y z
N MET A 1 14.09 -16.02 16.48
CA MET A 1 12.90 -15.16 16.32
C MET A 1 11.68 -16.08 16.28
N GLY A 2 10.56 -15.68 16.93
CA GLY A 2 9.30 -16.44 16.81
C GLY A 2 8.74 -16.34 15.39
N LYS A 3 7.83 -17.26 15.04
CA LYS A 3 7.12 -17.20 13.75
C LYS A 3 6.16 -16.01 13.74
N ILE A 4 5.96 -15.43 12.56
CA ILE A 4 4.99 -14.35 12.34
C ILE A 4 3.59 -14.97 12.29
N LYS A 5 2.73 -14.60 13.24
CA LYS A 5 1.36 -15.08 13.34
C LYS A 5 0.43 -14.35 12.38
N VAL A 6 -0.18 -15.05 11.46
CA VAL A 6 -1.04 -14.47 10.43
C VAL A 6 -2.48 -14.96 10.59
N LEU A 7 -3.43 -14.04 10.57
CA LEU A 7 -4.86 -14.32 10.44
C LEU A 7 -5.33 -13.97 9.03
N ILE A 8 -5.94 -14.92 8.34
CA ILE A 8 -6.50 -14.73 6.99
C ILE A 8 -7.99 -14.45 7.10
N VAL A 9 -8.44 -13.30 6.59
CA VAL A 9 -9.86 -12.88 6.60
C VAL A 9 -10.33 -12.67 5.17
N ASP A 10 -11.17 -13.58 4.68
CA ASP A 10 -11.70 -13.57 3.31
C ASP A 10 -12.97 -14.42 3.27
N ASP A 11 -14.01 -14.03 2.54
CA ASP A 11 -15.24 -14.79 2.46
C ASP A 11 -15.14 -16.04 1.58
N SER A 12 -14.20 -16.04 0.62
CA SER A 12 -13.93 -17.17 -0.25
C SER A 12 -13.18 -18.29 0.47
N ALA A 13 -13.81 -19.45 0.61
CA ALA A 13 -13.17 -20.63 1.18
C ALA A 13 -11.94 -21.09 0.36
N ILE A 14 -11.97 -20.87 -0.96
CA ILE A 14 -10.88 -21.23 -1.87
C ILE A 14 -9.67 -20.34 -1.61
N VAL A 15 -9.86 -19.02 -1.49
CA VAL A 15 -8.77 -18.08 -1.20
C VAL A 15 -8.15 -18.39 0.16
N ARG A 16 -8.98 -18.62 1.20
CA ARG A 16 -8.48 -18.99 2.53
C ARG A 16 -7.64 -20.27 2.49
N LYS A 17 -8.10 -21.28 1.74
CA LYS A 17 -7.37 -22.55 1.58
C LYS A 17 -6.03 -22.34 0.89
N ILE A 18 -6.04 -21.67 -0.28
CA ILE A 18 -4.83 -21.39 -1.06
C ILE A 18 -3.80 -20.63 -0.22
N PHE A 19 -4.20 -19.54 0.43
CA PHE A 19 -3.27 -18.76 1.25
C PHE A 19 -2.75 -19.55 2.45
N SER A 20 -3.58 -20.37 3.08
CA SER A 20 -3.14 -21.21 4.20
C SER A 20 -2.12 -22.24 3.75
N GLU A 21 -2.37 -22.95 2.65
CA GLU A 21 -1.47 -23.97 2.12
C GLU A 21 -0.14 -23.36 1.65
N GLU A 22 -0.21 -22.28 0.89
CA GLU A 22 0.98 -21.65 0.33
C GLU A 22 1.84 -20.97 1.40
N LEU A 23 1.24 -20.20 2.31
CA LEU A 23 1.99 -19.52 3.36
C LEU A 23 2.58 -20.48 4.39
N SER A 24 1.96 -21.65 4.61
CA SER A 24 2.51 -22.68 5.51
C SER A 24 3.81 -23.30 5.01
N LYS A 25 4.19 -23.10 3.74
CA LYS A 25 5.48 -23.53 3.19
C LYS A 25 6.65 -22.68 3.72
N TYR A 26 6.38 -21.51 4.26
CA TYR A 26 7.41 -20.62 4.78
C TYR A 26 7.63 -20.86 6.28
N PRO A 27 8.84 -21.25 6.71
CA PRO A 27 9.11 -21.70 8.08
C PRO A 27 8.98 -20.58 9.13
N ASP A 28 9.06 -19.33 8.71
CA ASP A 28 8.97 -18.12 9.53
C ASP A 28 7.55 -17.55 9.64
N ILE A 29 6.56 -18.16 8.95
CA ILE A 29 5.15 -17.74 8.98
C ILE A 29 4.30 -18.84 9.64
N GLU A 30 3.36 -18.45 10.48
CA GLU A 30 2.39 -19.33 11.12
C GLU A 30 0.97 -18.81 10.87
N ILE A 31 0.15 -19.62 10.19
CA ILE A 31 -1.27 -19.30 10.03
C ILE A 31 -2.00 -19.71 11.31
N VAL A 32 -2.24 -18.71 12.18
CA VAL A 32 -2.90 -18.97 13.48
C VAL A 32 -4.41 -19.14 13.34
N GLY A 33 -4.99 -18.71 12.21
CA GLY A 33 -6.41 -18.92 11.94
C GLY A 33 -6.86 -18.37 10.61
N VAL A 34 -8.10 -18.74 10.24
CA VAL A 34 -8.82 -18.20 9.07
C VAL A 34 -10.20 -17.73 9.52
N ALA A 35 -10.73 -16.67 8.93
CA ALA A 35 -12.06 -16.15 9.24
C ALA A 35 -12.84 -15.87 7.95
N PRO A 36 -14.10 -16.33 7.83
CA PRO A 36 -14.93 -16.10 6.66
C PRO A 36 -15.62 -14.73 6.66
N ASP A 37 -15.55 -14.01 7.76
CA ASP A 37 -16.21 -12.72 7.94
C ASP A 37 -15.60 -11.93 9.11
N PRO A 38 -15.89 -10.62 9.21
CA PRO A 38 -15.40 -9.74 10.25
C PRO A 38 -15.76 -10.14 11.69
N TYR A 39 -16.88 -10.79 11.90
CA TYR A 39 -17.31 -11.18 13.26
C TYR A 39 -16.46 -12.32 13.80
N VAL A 40 -16.24 -13.35 12.95
CA VAL A 40 -15.32 -14.45 13.28
C VAL A 40 -13.88 -13.94 13.41
N ALA A 41 -13.49 -12.98 12.55
CA ALA A 41 -12.17 -12.35 12.61
C ALA A 41 -11.95 -11.65 13.95
N ARG A 42 -12.91 -10.86 14.44
CA ARG A 42 -12.83 -10.16 15.72
C ARG A 42 -12.55 -11.13 16.88
N ASP A 43 -13.30 -12.22 16.95
CA ASP A 43 -13.19 -13.18 18.04
C ASP A 43 -11.82 -13.89 18.01
N LYS A 44 -11.34 -14.22 16.80
CA LYS A 44 -10.01 -14.81 16.60
C LYS A 44 -8.87 -13.85 16.87
N ILE A 45 -9.00 -12.57 16.57
CA ILE A 45 -7.99 -11.56 16.89
C ILE A 45 -7.73 -11.51 18.41
N VAL A 46 -8.79 -11.49 19.19
CA VAL A 46 -8.68 -11.44 20.65
C VAL A 46 -8.04 -12.72 21.20
N ALA A 47 -8.45 -13.88 20.68
CA ALA A 47 -7.99 -15.18 21.15
C ALA A 47 -6.56 -15.52 20.72
N LEU A 48 -6.22 -15.25 19.45
CA LEU A 48 -4.99 -15.73 18.81
C LEU A 48 -3.88 -14.68 18.73
N LYS A 49 -4.21 -13.39 18.87
CA LYS A 49 -3.30 -12.25 18.85
C LYS A 49 -2.34 -12.31 17.67
N PRO A 50 -2.86 -12.21 16.42
CA PRO A 50 -2.02 -12.25 15.22
C PRO A 50 -1.11 -11.02 15.14
N ASP A 51 0.06 -11.18 14.51
CA ASP A 51 0.99 -10.09 14.23
C ASP A 51 0.62 -9.34 12.94
N VAL A 52 -0.03 -10.03 11.99
CA VAL A 52 -0.45 -9.50 10.69
C VAL A 52 -1.81 -10.08 10.32
N ILE A 53 -2.64 -9.27 9.66
CA ILE A 53 -3.93 -9.71 9.09
C ILE A 53 -3.88 -9.54 7.57
N THR A 54 -4.32 -10.55 6.81
CA THR A 54 -4.74 -10.37 5.43
C THR A 54 -6.25 -10.16 5.42
N LEU A 55 -6.74 -9.12 4.75
CA LEU A 55 -8.13 -8.70 4.81
C LEU A 55 -8.71 -8.47 3.42
N ASP A 56 -9.73 -9.24 3.08
CA ASP A 56 -10.57 -8.95 1.93
C ASP A 56 -11.44 -7.70 2.18
N ILE A 57 -11.61 -6.89 1.14
CA ILE A 57 -12.50 -5.72 1.18
C ILE A 57 -13.96 -6.12 0.91
N GLU A 58 -14.16 -7.01 -0.07
CA GLU A 58 -15.49 -7.36 -0.58
C GLU A 58 -16.07 -8.57 0.16
N MET A 59 -16.60 -8.35 1.37
CA MET A 59 -17.23 -9.39 2.17
C MET A 59 -18.71 -9.10 2.43
N PRO A 60 -19.56 -10.13 2.57
CA PRO A 60 -20.97 -9.96 2.91
C PRO A 60 -21.16 -9.50 4.35
N ARG A 61 -22.32 -8.89 4.66
CA ARG A 61 -22.75 -8.41 5.97
C ARG A 61 -21.98 -7.21 6.51
N MET A 62 -20.67 -7.20 6.47
CA MET A 62 -19.81 -6.07 6.82
C MET A 62 -18.62 -6.07 5.88
N ASP A 63 -18.45 -4.98 5.13
CA ASP A 63 -17.31 -4.82 4.24
C ASP A 63 -16.00 -4.67 5.01
N GLY A 64 -14.89 -5.00 4.34
CA GLY A 64 -13.57 -4.98 4.94
C GLY A 64 -13.11 -3.58 5.37
N LEU A 65 -13.53 -2.51 4.69
CA LEU A 65 -13.17 -1.13 5.07
C LEU A 65 -13.82 -0.73 6.40
N THR A 66 -15.09 -1.06 6.58
CA THR A 66 -15.81 -0.84 7.84
C THR A 66 -15.16 -1.64 8.98
N PHE A 67 -14.76 -2.87 8.71
CA PHE A 67 -14.03 -3.67 9.69
C PHE A 67 -12.66 -3.07 10.01
N LEU A 68 -11.90 -2.67 8.98
CA LEU A 68 -10.57 -2.07 9.13
C LEU A 68 -10.62 -0.79 10.00
N ARG A 69 -11.63 0.09 9.80
CA ARG A 69 -11.80 1.28 10.65
C ARG A 69 -11.96 0.93 12.12
N LYS A 70 -12.79 -0.08 12.41
CA LYS A 70 -13.00 -0.54 13.79
C LYS A 70 -11.72 -1.17 14.36
N LEU A 71 -11.02 -1.97 13.56
CA LEU A 71 -9.77 -2.61 13.94
C LEU A 71 -8.70 -1.57 14.29
N MET A 72 -8.44 -0.61 13.40
CA MET A 72 -7.43 0.42 13.62
C MET A 72 -7.74 1.32 14.81
N LYS A 73 -9.03 1.55 15.10
CA LYS A 73 -9.45 2.36 16.26
C LYS A 73 -9.27 1.64 17.60
N HIS A 74 -9.56 0.34 17.66
CA HIS A 74 -9.67 -0.36 18.93
C HIS A 74 -8.54 -1.36 19.19
N TYR A 75 -7.98 -1.95 18.15
CA TYR A 75 -6.93 -2.95 18.24
C TYR A 75 -6.04 -2.92 16.97
N PRO A 76 -5.23 -1.87 16.80
CA PRO A 76 -4.47 -1.67 15.57
C PRO A 76 -3.47 -2.82 15.32
N ILE A 77 -3.65 -3.52 14.22
CA ILE A 77 -2.78 -4.61 13.75
C ILE A 77 -2.38 -4.32 12.31
N PRO A 78 -1.11 -4.52 11.92
CA PRO A 78 -0.68 -4.42 10.54
C PRO A 78 -1.56 -5.26 9.62
N THR A 79 -2.24 -4.60 8.68
CA THR A 79 -3.23 -5.23 7.80
C THR A 79 -2.81 -5.07 6.35
N ILE A 80 -2.77 -6.19 5.62
CA ILE A 80 -2.55 -6.28 4.19
C ILE A 80 -3.91 -6.47 3.52
N ILE A 81 -4.27 -5.57 2.64
CA ILE A 81 -5.51 -5.67 1.87
C ILE A 81 -5.34 -6.68 0.74
N VAL A 82 -6.34 -7.54 0.59
CA VAL A 82 -6.46 -8.46 -0.55
C VAL A 82 -7.66 -7.99 -1.39
N SER A 83 -7.41 -7.52 -2.60
CA SER A 83 -8.45 -6.85 -3.41
C SER A 83 -8.47 -7.35 -4.85
N SER A 84 -9.63 -7.23 -5.49
CA SER A 84 -9.76 -7.48 -6.92
C SER A 84 -9.07 -6.40 -7.75
N LEU A 85 -8.51 -6.78 -8.93
CA LEU A 85 -7.86 -5.86 -9.89
C LEU A 85 -8.88 -5.04 -10.69
N THR A 86 -9.96 -4.59 -10.08
CA THR A 86 -10.97 -3.75 -10.71
C THR A 86 -10.74 -2.26 -10.38
N PRO A 87 -11.20 -1.31 -11.23
CA PRO A 87 -11.15 0.11 -10.90
C PRO A 87 -11.84 0.45 -9.57
N LYS A 88 -12.93 -0.27 -9.25
CA LYS A 88 -13.61 -0.15 -7.95
C LYS A 88 -12.72 -0.63 -6.81
N GLY A 89 -12.06 -1.78 -6.96
CA GLY A 89 -11.10 -2.30 -6.00
C GLY A 89 -9.94 -1.34 -5.76
N GLY A 90 -9.44 -0.67 -6.80
CA GLY A 90 -8.39 0.36 -6.67
C GLY A 90 -8.80 1.53 -5.78
N LYS A 91 -10.00 2.09 -5.96
CA LYS A 91 -10.50 3.18 -5.11
C LYS A 91 -10.69 2.74 -3.65
N MET A 92 -11.26 1.56 -3.44
CA MET A 92 -11.44 1.00 -2.09
C MET A 92 -10.11 0.71 -1.39
N THR A 93 -9.11 0.29 -2.14
CA THR A 93 -7.74 0.07 -1.63
C THR A 93 -7.10 1.38 -1.15
N LEU A 94 -7.26 2.47 -1.90
CA LEU A 94 -6.76 3.78 -1.47
C LEU A 94 -7.43 4.26 -0.19
N GLU A 95 -8.73 4.03 -0.06
CA GLU A 95 -9.46 4.30 1.18
C GLU A 95 -8.93 3.44 2.34
N ALA A 96 -8.58 2.18 2.07
CA ALA A 96 -7.98 1.31 3.09
C ALA A 96 -6.63 1.85 3.59
N PHE A 97 -5.78 2.39 2.73
CA PHE A 97 -4.54 3.05 3.15
C PHE A 97 -4.81 4.25 4.06
N ASP A 98 -5.82 5.09 3.77
CA ASP A 98 -6.19 6.21 4.66
C ASP A 98 -6.66 5.75 6.03
N ILE A 99 -7.30 4.60 6.09
CA ILE A 99 -7.75 4.02 7.36
C ILE A 99 -6.56 3.45 8.15
N GLY A 100 -5.47 3.07 7.47
CA GLY A 100 -4.25 2.56 8.09
C GLY A 100 -3.83 1.16 7.63
N ALA A 101 -4.32 0.66 6.50
CA ALA A 101 -3.74 -0.52 5.87
C ALA A 101 -2.28 -0.25 5.51
N VAL A 102 -1.41 -1.24 5.69
CA VAL A 102 0.03 -1.08 5.44
C VAL A 102 0.44 -1.51 4.05
N GLU A 103 -0.38 -2.34 3.38
CA GLU A 103 -0.04 -2.91 2.08
C GLU A 103 -1.28 -3.43 1.34
N VAL A 104 -1.13 -3.67 0.04
CA VAL A 104 -2.15 -4.28 -0.82
C VAL A 104 -1.55 -5.41 -1.66
N ILE A 105 -2.37 -6.43 -1.91
CA ILE A 105 -2.09 -7.49 -2.89
C ILE A 105 -3.33 -7.77 -3.72
N ALA A 106 -3.13 -8.14 -4.98
CA ALA A 106 -4.22 -8.58 -5.84
C ALA A 106 -4.73 -9.97 -5.42
N LYS A 107 -6.05 -10.20 -5.51
CA LYS A 107 -6.61 -11.55 -5.34
C LYS A 107 -6.09 -12.51 -6.43
N PRO A 108 -5.97 -13.81 -6.13
CA PRO A 108 -5.67 -14.83 -7.14
C PRO A 108 -6.67 -14.73 -8.30
N GLY A 109 -6.14 -14.69 -9.52
CA GLY A 109 -6.95 -14.58 -10.74
C GLY A 109 -6.15 -15.05 -11.94
N SER A 110 -6.69 -14.84 -13.14
CA SER A 110 -6.05 -15.27 -14.40
C SER A 110 -4.71 -14.59 -14.71
N ALA A 111 -4.37 -13.50 -14.03
CA ALA A 111 -3.16 -12.71 -14.29
C ALA A 111 -1.90 -13.16 -13.52
N TYR A 112 -2.05 -13.94 -12.45
CA TYR A 112 -0.92 -14.36 -11.60
C TYR A 112 -0.99 -15.84 -11.28
N THR A 113 0.17 -16.51 -11.28
CA THR A 113 0.24 -17.87 -10.75
C THR A 113 0.10 -17.84 -9.23
N VAL A 114 -0.46 -18.90 -8.65
CA VAL A 114 -0.61 -19.03 -7.19
C VAL A 114 0.75 -18.95 -6.49
N GLY A 115 1.80 -19.48 -7.13
CA GLY A 115 3.17 -19.47 -6.58
C GLY A 115 3.77 -18.06 -6.49
N ASP A 116 3.67 -17.28 -7.57
CA ASP A 116 4.24 -15.93 -7.60
C ASP A 116 3.56 -15.02 -6.57
N MET A 117 2.25 -15.16 -6.44
CA MET A 117 1.47 -14.40 -5.48
C MET A 117 1.78 -14.78 -4.03
N SER A 118 2.01 -16.06 -3.75
CA SER A 118 2.35 -16.51 -2.40
C SER A 118 3.72 -15.98 -1.96
N ALA A 119 4.69 -15.92 -2.87
CA ALA A 119 6.00 -15.33 -2.60
C ALA A 119 5.90 -13.84 -2.28
N GLN A 120 5.15 -13.09 -3.09
CA GLN A 120 4.89 -11.66 -2.84
C GLN A 120 4.16 -11.45 -1.50
N LEU A 121 3.14 -12.26 -1.21
CA LEU A 121 2.40 -12.15 0.04
C LEU A 121 3.27 -12.45 1.26
N ALA A 122 4.12 -13.47 1.19
CA ALA A 122 5.06 -13.81 2.26
C ALA A 122 6.06 -12.66 2.52
N GLU A 123 6.57 -12.02 1.47
CA GLU A 123 7.45 -10.87 1.58
C GLU A 123 6.75 -9.66 2.24
N LYS A 124 5.52 -9.37 1.79
CA LYS A 124 4.70 -8.30 2.37
C LYS A 124 4.32 -8.57 3.83
N ILE A 125 4.05 -9.82 4.21
CA ILE A 125 3.82 -10.22 5.61
C ILE A 125 5.05 -9.93 6.48
N ARG A 126 6.25 -10.29 6.02
CA ARG A 126 7.50 -9.99 6.72
C ARG A 126 7.72 -8.49 6.90
N ALA A 127 7.45 -7.71 5.87
CA ALA A 127 7.55 -6.26 5.92
C ALA A 127 6.49 -5.65 6.87
N ALA A 128 5.23 -6.07 6.75
CA ALA A 128 4.12 -5.59 7.57
C ALA A 128 4.34 -5.89 9.06
N SER A 129 4.86 -7.08 9.40
CA SER A 129 5.12 -7.45 10.81
C SER A 129 6.12 -6.53 11.54
N ARG A 130 6.91 -5.75 10.80
CA ARG A 130 7.88 -4.79 11.35
C ARG A 130 7.31 -3.38 11.52
N VAL A 131 6.11 -3.13 11.02
CA VAL A 131 5.46 -1.81 11.07
C VAL A 131 4.95 -1.55 12.49
N ASN A 132 5.34 -0.43 13.07
CA ASN A 132 4.87 0.01 14.38
C ASN A 132 3.77 1.07 14.21
N LEU A 133 2.52 0.66 14.22
CA LEU A 133 1.36 1.54 14.04
C LEU A 133 1.22 2.61 15.14
N ASN A 134 1.71 2.33 16.35
CA ASN A 134 1.67 3.31 17.45
C ASN A 134 2.59 4.52 17.24
N LYS A 135 3.65 4.36 16.44
CA LYS A 135 4.54 5.49 16.09
C LYS A 135 3.95 6.37 14.98
N GLN A 136 3.18 5.81 14.07
CA GLN A 136 2.55 6.58 12.99
C GLN A 136 1.54 7.60 13.53
N ASN A 137 0.73 7.24 14.52
CA ASN A 137 -0.20 8.16 15.15
C ASN A 137 0.49 9.31 15.92
N ARG A 138 1.69 9.09 16.45
CA ARG A 138 2.46 10.14 17.15
C ARG A 138 3.11 11.16 16.22
N ILE A 139 3.44 10.80 14.99
CA ILE A 139 4.04 11.74 14.01
C ILE A 139 3.00 12.76 13.53
N VAL A 140 1.73 12.39 13.53
CA VAL A 140 0.63 13.32 13.18
C VAL A 140 0.35 14.32 14.31
N GLU A 141 0.57 13.94 15.58
CA GLU A 141 0.29 14.81 16.74
C GLU A 141 1.46 15.73 17.12
N THR A 142 2.70 15.29 16.90
CA THR A 142 3.84 16.19 17.04
C THR A 142 3.97 16.98 15.74
N GLY A 143 3.44 18.19 15.76
CA GLY A 143 3.53 19.10 14.62
C GLY A 143 4.93 19.04 14.03
N ALA A 144 5.02 18.53 12.80
CA ALA A 144 6.28 18.56 12.06
C ALA A 144 6.85 19.96 12.16
N PRO A 145 8.16 20.15 12.39
CA PRO A 145 8.74 21.48 12.43
C PRO A 145 8.21 22.22 11.20
N ARG A 146 7.58 23.35 11.42
CA ARG A 146 7.10 24.23 10.37
C ARG A 146 8.34 24.54 9.54
N ILE A 147 8.47 23.87 8.40
CA ILE A 147 9.51 24.20 7.45
C ILE A 147 9.16 25.61 7.03
N GLU A 148 9.88 26.57 7.62
CA GLU A 148 9.82 27.97 7.19
C GLU A 148 9.98 27.93 5.67
N SER A 149 9.02 28.54 4.98
CA SER A 149 8.85 28.60 3.54
C SER A 149 10.10 28.11 2.80
N ILE A 150 10.04 26.93 2.19
CA ILE A 150 11.09 26.50 1.26
C ILE A 150 11.12 27.62 0.23
N ARG A 151 12.09 28.51 0.34
CA ARG A 151 12.36 29.55 -0.66
C ARG A 151 12.39 28.80 -1.98
N ALA A 152 11.51 29.19 -2.88
CA ALA A 152 11.46 28.65 -4.22
C ALA A 152 12.90 28.38 -4.66
N LEU A 153 13.21 27.13 -5.04
CA LEU A 153 14.54 26.79 -5.54
C LEU A 153 14.75 27.66 -6.78
N ALA A 154 15.43 28.78 -6.59
CA ALA A 154 15.53 29.82 -7.59
C ALA A 154 16.43 29.44 -8.79
N GLU A 155 17.03 28.27 -8.74
CA GLU A 155 17.83 27.72 -9.84
C GLU A 155 17.06 26.57 -10.48
N THR A 156 16.68 26.74 -11.74
CA THR A 156 16.24 25.68 -12.63
C THR A 156 17.37 24.67 -12.77
N THR A 157 17.40 23.69 -11.90
CA THR A 157 18.40 22.65 -11.98
C THR A 157 17.87 21.59 -12.93
N ASN A 158 18.65 21.17 -13.92
CA ASN A 158 18.42 19.97 -14.75
C ASN A 158 18.54 18.69 -13.90
N LYS A 159 17.96 18.69 -12.70
CA LYS A 159 17.99 17.58 -11.77
C LYS A 159 16.66 16.85 -11.82
N VAL A 160 16.73 15.54 -11.74
CA VAL A 160 15.58 14.66 -11.58
C VAL A 160 15.71 13.95 -10.24
N ILE A 161 14.61 13.88 -9.51
CA ILE A 161 14.53 13.12 -8.26
C ILE A 161 13.96 11.73 -8.59
N ALA A 162 14.69 10.68 -8.25
CA ALA A 162 14.21 9.30 -8.38
C ALA A 162 13.86 8.75 -7.00
N ILE A 163 12.66 8.19 -6.86
CA ILE A 163 12.13 7.62 -5.60
C ILE A 163 11.70 6.17 -5.85
N GLY A 164 12.29 5.24 -5.10
CA GLY A 164 11.83 3.85 -5.02
C GLY A 164 11.11 3.61 -3.71
N ALA A 165 9.93 3.00 -3.76
CA ALA A 165 9.12 2.71 -2.59
C ALA A 165 8.43 1.34 -2.68
N SER A 166 8.19 0.72 -1.50
CA SER A 166 7.51 -0.56 -1.34
C SER A 166 6.55 -0.48 -0.15
N THR A 167 6.49 -1.50 0.70
CA THR A 167 5.57 -1.56 1.85
C THR A 167 5.67 -0.30 2.72
N GLY A 168 4.53 0.35 2.97
CA GLY A 168 4.45 1.65 3.64
C GLY A 168 4.80 2.84 2.74
N GLY A 169 5.20 2.61 1.48
CA GLY A 169 5.57 3.64 0.51
C GLY A 169 4.45 4.61 0.19
N THR A 170 3.21 4.17 0.18
CA THR A 170 2.04 5.01 -0.11
C THR A 170 1.92 6.19 0.86
N GLU A 171 2.02 5.94 2.15
CA GLU A 171 1.98 7.00 3.16
C GLU A 171 3.25 7.85 3.16
N ALA A 172 4.42 7.24 2.95
CA ALA A 172 5.69 7.97 2.83
C ALA A 172 5.69 8.91 1.62
N LEU A 173 5.26 8.45 0.45
CA LEU A 173 5.14 9.25 -0.77
C LEU A 173 4.16 10.41 -0.56
N LYS A 174 2.99 10.15 0.01
CA LYS A 174 2.01 11.18 0.37
C LYS A 174 2.63 12.24 1.28
N ALA A 175 3.32 11.82 2.35
CA ALA A 175 3.94 12.74 3.30
C ALA A 175 5.04 13.62 2.67
N VAL A 176 5.77 13.11 1.68
CA VAL A 176 6.82 13.84 0.96
C VAL A 176 6.20 14.75 -0.11
N LEU A 177 5.39 14.18 -1.02
CA LEU A 177 4.91 14.89 -2.21
C LEU A 177 3.95 16.04 -1.88
N THR A 178 3.13 15.90 -0.83
CA THR A 178 2.25 17.00 -0.38
C THR A 178 3.00 18.23 0.13
N LYS A 179 4.30 18.09 0.45
CA LYS A 179 5.15 19.19 0.89
C LYS A 179 6.03 19.77 -0.23
N MET A 180 6.02 19.15 -1.41
CA MET A 180 6.80 19.61 -2.56
C MET A 180 6.19 20.89 -3.13
N PRO A 181 7.00 21.97 -3.31
CA PRO A 181 6.53 23.19 -3.94
C PRO A 181 6.33 22.99 -5.46
N PRO A 182 5.48 23.83 -6.13
CA PRO A 182 5.16 23.69 -7.55
C PRO A 182 6.36 23.77 -8.51
N ASN A 183 7.46 24.35 -8.05
CA ASN A 183 8.71 24.49 -8.82
C ASN A 183 9.75 23.42 -8.43
N SER A 184 9.33 22.31 -7.82
CA SER A 184 10.22 21.19 -7.55
C SER A 184 10.81 20.60 -8.85
N PRO A 185 12.05 20.07 -8.84
CA PRO A 185 12.56 19.28 -9.95
C PRO A 185 11.57 18.19 -10.37
N GLY A 186 11.65 17.73 -11.60
CA GLY A 186 10.87 16.58 -12.06
C GLY A 186 11.16 15.34 -11.20
N ILE A 187 10.14 14.56 -10.89
CA ILE A 187 10.23 13.40 -10.01
C ILE A 187 9.80 12.14 -10.76
N VAL A 188 10.57 11.08 -10.66
CA VAL A 188 10.18 9.74 -11.12
C VAL A 188 10.03 8.82 -9.92
N ILE A 189 8.94 8.06 -9.88
CA ILE A 189 8.57 7.25 -8.72
C ILE A 189 8.31 5.82 -9.17
N VAL A 190 8.92 4.86 -8.49
CA VAL A 190 8.58 3.43 -8.60
C VAL A 190 8.01 2.99 -7.26
N GLN A 191 6.73 2.62 -7.25
CA GLN A 191 6.06 2.02 -6.10
C GLN A 191 5.73 0.57 -6.42
N HIS A 192 6.18 -0.36 -5.61
CA HIS A 192 5.85 -1.78 -5.75
C HIS A 192 4.37 -2.01 -5.43
N MET A 193 3.52 -1.94 -6.46
CA MET A 193 2.06 -1.99 -6.38
C MET A 193 1.50 -2.69 -7.63
N PRO A 194 0.40 -3.46 -7.52
CA PRO A 194 -0.22 -4.07 -8.70
C PRO A 194 -0.75 -3.03 -9.69
N ALA A 195 -0.85 -3.41 -10.98
CA ALA A 195 -1.48 -2.59 -12.01
C ALA A 195 -2.90 -2.15 -11.60
N ASN A 196 -3.38 -1.05 -12.15
CA ASN A 196 -4.64 -0.36 -11.82
C ASN A 196 -4.68 0.32 -10.43
N PHE A 197 -3.87 -0.13 -9.45
CA PHE A 197 -3.75 0.61 -8.19
C PHE A 197 -2.83 1.81 -8.34
N THR A 198 -1.82 1.74 -9.21
CA THR A 198 -0.91 2.86 -9.52
C THR A 198 -1.64 4.02 -10.17
N THR A 199 -2.54 3.77 -11.10
CA THR A 199 -3.38 4.81 -11.73
C THR A 199 -4.20 5.55 -10.67
N ALA A 200 -4.96 4.81 -9.86
CA ALA A 200 -5.79 5.40 -8.81
C ALA A 200 -4.94 6.16 -7.76
N PHE A 201 -3.75 5.65 -7.44
CA PHE A 201 -2.84 6.30 -6.50
C PHE A 201 -2.26 7.61 -7.05
N ALA A 202 -1.88 7.64 -8.33
CA ALA A 202 -1.41 8.85 -9.00
C ALA A 202 -2.52 9.92 -9.06
N GLU A 203 -3.75 9.55 -9.45
CA GLU A 203 -4.90 10.46 -9.45
C GLU A 203 -5.16 11.07 -8.08
N ARG A 204 -5.08 10.26 -7.04
CA ARG A 204 -5.24 10.71 -5.66
C ARG A 204 -4.15 11.69 -5.23
N LEU A 205 -2.87 11.35 -5.47
CA LEU A 205 -1.75 12.24 -5.15
C LEU A 205 -1.90 13.57 -5.90
N ASN A 206 -2.32 13.53 -7.17
CA ASN A 206 -2.57 14.74 -7.96
C ASN A 206 -3.63 15.65 -7.33
N GLY A 207 -4.64 15.07 -6.67
CA GLY A 207 -5.70 15.84 -6.00
C GLY A 207 -5.28 16.51 -4.69
N ILE A 208 -4.15 16.10 -4.08
CA ILE A 208 -3.71 16.59 -2.76
C ILE A 208 -2.34 17.29 -2.77
N CYS A 209 -1.57 17.16 -3.85
CA CYS A 209 -0.25 17.77 -4.01
C CYS A 209 -0.34 19.12 -4.72
N GLN A 210 0.68 19.97 -4.54
CA GLN A 210 0.84 21.22 -5.30
C GLN A 210 1.51 20.98 -6.66
N ILE A 211 2.30 19.90 -6.79
CA ILE A 211 2.87 19.43 -8.05
C ILE A 211 1.86 18.56 -8.78
N SER A 212 1.98 18.48 -10.11
CA SER A 212 1.19 17.53 -10.90
C SER A 212 1.71 16.10 -10.69
N VAL A 213 0.81 15.15 -10.46
CA VAL A 213 1.16 13.74 -10.30
C VAL A 213 0.33 12.91 -11.28
N LYS A 214 0.97 12.06 -12.07
CA LYS A 214 0.25 11.14 -12.96
C LYS A 214 0.99 9.79 -13.06
N GLU A 215 0.25 8.76 -13.44
CA GLU A 215 0.86 7.52 -13.91
C GLU A 215 1.56 7.78 -15.24
N ALA A 216 2.77 7.29 -15.37
CA ALA A 216 3.61 7.55 -16.51
C ALA A 216 3.11 6.78 -17.75
N GLN A 217 3.25 7.40 -18.91
CA GLN A 217 3.02 6.82 -20.22
C GLN A 217 4.27 6.96 -21.08
N ASP A 218 4.36 6.18 -22.15
CA ASP A 218 5.47 6.28 -23.08
C ASP A 218 5.59 7.70 -23.63
N ASN A 219 6.82 8.21 -23.71
CA ASN A 219 7.19 9.55 -24.15
C ASN A 219 6.77 10.69 -23.20
N ASP A 220 6.37 10.40 -21.97
CA ASP A 220 6.19 11.45 -20.97
C ASP A 220 7.51 12.15 -20.65
N SER A 221 7.48 13.46 -20.61
CA SER A 221 8.64 14.28 -20.22
C SER A 221 8.66 14.51 -18.73
N VAL A 222 9.82 14.30 -18.11
CA VAL A 222 10.04 14.63 -16.69
C VAL A 222 10.35 16.11 -16.58
N THR A 223 9.36 16.90 -16.20
CA THR A 223 9.45 18.36 -16.11
C THR A 223 9.35 18.88 -14.69
N THR A 224 9.79 20.12 -14.48
CA THR A 224 9.64 20.83 -13.20
C THR A 224 8.17 20.85 -12.77
N GLY A 225 7.91 20.59 -11.50
CA GLY A 225 6.56 20.56 -10.93
C GLY A 225 5.73 19.33 -11.28
N MET A 226 6.36 18.28 -11.81
CA MET A 226 5.70 17.02 -12.19
C MET A 226 6.33 15.81 -11.52
N ALA A 227 5.49 14.90 -11.05
CA ALA A 227 5.89 13.58 -10.61
C ALA A 227 5.24 12.51 -11.50
N LEU A 228 6.06 11.61 -12.03
CA LEU A 228 5.64 10.48 -12.85
C LEU A 228 5.75 9.19 -12.02
N LEU A 229 4.63 8.51 -11.83
CA LEU A 229 4.57 7.22 -11.16
C LEU A 229 4.62 6.10 -12.19
N ALA A 230 5.58 5.19 -12.08
CA ALA A 230 5.67 4.04 -12.98
C ALA A 230 4.40 3.18 -12.90
N PRO A 231 3.90 2.66 -14.04
CA PRO A 231 2.79 1.72 -14.06
C PRO A 231 3.08 0.48 -13.20
N GLY A 232 2.05 -0.04 -12.54
CA GLY A 232 2.17 -1.27 -11.77
C GLY A 232 2.51 -2.48 -12.66
N ASN A 233 3.29 -3.41 -12.12
CA ASN A 233 3.84 -4.59 -12.79
C ASN A 233 4.92 -4.30 -13.85
N ASP A 234 5.25 -3.07 -14.14
CA ASP A 234 6.30 -2.72 -15.08
C ASP A 234 7.55 -2.27 -14.30
N ILE A 235 8.62 -3.04 -14.39
CA ILE A 235 9.90 -2.74 -13.74
C ILE A 235 10.78 -1.89 -14.68
N SER A 236 10.45 -1.85 -15.99
CA SER A 236 11.19 -1.10 -16.98
C SER A 236 10.42 0.15 -17.41
N PHE A 237 10.66 1.25 -16.72
CA PHE A 237 10.16 2.56 -17.10
C PHE A 237 11.28 3.38 -17.75
N THR A 238 11.08 3.81 -18.98
CA THR A 238 11.99 4.72 -19.68
C THR A 238 11.35 6.10 -19.73
N ALA A 239 11.86 7.03 -18.92
CA ALA A 239 11.44 8.43 -18.98
C ALA A 239 12.43 9.24 -19.85
N SER A 240 11.90 10.07 -20.72
CA SER A 240 12.70 11.06 -21.45
C SER A 240 12.85 12.32 -20.58
N VAL A 241 14.09 12.71 -20.30
CA VAL A 241 14.37 14.00 -19.68
C VAL A 241 14.44 15.02 -20.82
N GLY A 242 13.42 15.88 -20.95
CA GLY A 242 13.48 17.04 -21.84
C GLY A 242 14.40 18.10 -21.23
N PHE A 243 15.45 18.46 -21.94
CA PHE A 243 16.31 19.61 -21.65
C PHE A 243 15.77 20.86 -22.33
#